data_ec97306a2caab97439b84bfa636a5ee6
#
_entry.id   ec97306a2caab97439b84bfa636a5ee6
#
_cell.length_a   1.000
_cell.length_b   1.000
_cell.length_c   1.000
_cell.angle_alpha   90.00
_cell.angle_beta   90.00
_cell.angle_gamma   90.00
#
_symmetry.space_group_name_H-M   'P 1'
#
loop_
_entity.id
_entity.type
_entity.pdbx_description
1 polymer ?
#
loop_
_entity_poly.entity_id
_entity_poly.type
_entity_poly.pdbx_seq_one_letter_code
_entity_poly.pdbx_strand_id
1 'polypeptide(L)'
;MKSFLNKIQIDKNIVVLGALNMDLNIHTNRVPEVGETFEGDSFYTNPGGKAGNQAVSAIRSSKSDKEIYLISSIGDDIFGKDLISYLSEQRINVENIEVKKSVSSGIAIIILLPDGQNSVNPVYGANEIFNQKQIDSIKKLSKSSSILLAQQEIPLDVTFQSLKIAKD
;
A
#
# COMPACT_ATOMS: atom_id res chain seq x y z
N MET A 1 30.69 10.05 -0.09
CA MET A 1 29.31 9.48 -0.03
C MET A 1 28.76 9.40 1.41
N LYS A 2 29.51 8.97 2.43
CA LYS A 2 29.06 8.93 3.83
C LYS A 2 28.70 10.30 4.45
N SER A 3 29.27 11.43 3.99
CA SER A 3 28.99 12.75 4.57
C SER A 3 27.69 13.39 4.06
N PHE A 4 27.15 12.95 2.93
CA PHE A 4 25.91 13.48 2.37
C PHE A 4 24.66 12.87 3.06
N LEU A 5 24.74 11.60 3.42
CA LEU A 5 23.65 10.88 4.11
C LEU A 5 23.43 11.34 5.56
N ASN A 6 24.47 11.94 6.20
CA ASN A 6 24.36 12.48 7.56
C ASN A 6 23.65 13.85 7.64
N LYS A 7 23.27 14.46 6.52
CA LYS A 7 22.62 15.78 6.48
C LYS A 7 21.09 15.74 6.32
N ILE A 8 20.53 14.58 5.97
CA ILE A 8 19.06 14.43 5.91
C ILE A 8 18.62 13.77 7.22
N GLN A 9 18.56 14.54 8.27
CA GLN A 9 17.91 14.13 9.51
C GLN A 9 16.40 14.39 9.30
N ILE A 10 15.64 13.35 8.94
CA ILE A 10 14.17 13.42 8.92
C ILE A 10 13.72 13.28 10.37
N ASP A 11 13.56 14.41 11.06
CA ASP A 11 13.18 14.47 12.48
C ASP A 11 11.65 14.40 12.69
N LYS A 12 10.89 14.19 11.63
CA LYS A 12 9.43 14.17 11.66
C LYS A 12 8.86 12.86 11.10
N ASN A 13 7.60 12.62 11.37
CA ASN A 13 6.84 11.49 10.92
C ASN A 13 6.68 11.46 9.39
N ILE A 14 6.34 10.31 8.82
CA ILE A 14 6.09 10.11 7.39
C ILE A 14 4.63 9.72 7.21
N VAL A 15 3.96 10.34 6.26
CA VAL A 15 2.63 9.95 5.79
C VAL A 15 2.77 9.21 4.47
N VAL A 16 2.15 8.05 4.36
CA VAL A 16 2.05 7.28 3.11
C VAL A 16 0.59 7.26 2.69
N LEU A 17 0.31 7.67 1.46
CA LEU A 17 -1.03 7.67 0.88
C LEU A 17 -1.06 6.75 -0.33
N GLY A 18 -1.99 5.80 -0.39
CA GLY A 18 -2.19 5.02 -1.61
C GLY A 18 -2.79 3.64 -1.39
N ALA A 19 -2.57 2.74 -2.35
CA ALA A 19 -3.21 1.45 -2.45
C ALA A 19 -2.62 0.39 -1.53
N LEU A 20 -3.52 -0.43 -0.99
CA LEU A 20 -3.25 -1.68 -0.29
C LEU A 20 -3.86 -2.85 -1.07
N ASN A 21 -3.09 -3.88 -1.32
CA ASN A 21 -3.55 -5.09 -2.00
C ASN A 21 -3.15 -6.34 -1.23
N MET A 22 -3.98 -7.37 -1.33
CA MET A 22 -3.52 -8.72 -1.04
C MET A 22 -3.02 -9.34 -2.34
N ASP A 23 -1.75 -9.70 -2.38
CA ASP A 23 -1.13 -10.35 -3.53
C ASP A 23 -1.41 -11.87 -3.47
N LEU A 24 -2.09 -12.38 -4.49
CA LEU A 24 -2.44 -13.79 -4.69
C LEU A 24 -1.46 -14.39 -5.69
N ASN A 25 -0.45 -15.07 -5.19
CA ASN A 25 0.67 -15.55 -6.00
C ASN A 25 0.47 -17.02 -6.39
N ILE A 26 0.57 -17.31 -7.68
CA ILE A 26 0.51 -18.66 -8.23
C ILE A 26 1.80 -18.91 -9.00
N HIS A 27 2.53 -19.95 -8.65
CA HIS A 27 3.66 -20.44 -9.45
C HIS A 27 3.16 -21.39 -10.52
N THR A 28 3.58 -21.17 -11.75
CA THR A 28 3.26 -22.03 -12.90
C THR A 28 4.44 -22.08 -13.87
N ASN A 29 4.48 -23.10 -14.72
CA ASN A 29 5.54 -23.25 -15.74
C ASN A 29 5.36 -22.28 -16.94
N ARG A 30 4.15 -21.78 -17.17
CA ARG A 30 3.81 -20.78 -18.20
C ARG A 30 2.49 -20.09 -17.86
N VAL A 31 2.17 -19.03 -18.54
CA VAL A 31 0.84 -18.40 -18.47
C VAL A 31 -0.18 -19.31 -19.21
N PRO A 32 -1.36 -19.59 -18.63
CA PRO A 32 -2.44 -20.33 -19.28
C PRO A 32 -2.96 -19.63 -20.54
N GLU A 33 -3.38 -20.41 -21.53
CA GLU A 33 -4.10 -19.89 -22.70
C GLU A 33 -5.58 -19.65 -22.38
N VAL A 34 -6.25 -18.87 -23.24
CA VAL A 34 -7.68 -18.60 -23.08
C VAL A 34 -8.49 -19.92 -23.18
N GLY A 35 -9.32 -20.17 -22.16
CA GLY A 35 -10.16 -21.37 -22.09
C GLY A 35 -9.44 -22.62 -21.57
N GLU A 36 -8.15 -22.51 -21.21
CA GLU A 36 -7.38 -23.62 -20.69
C GLU A 36 -7.57 -23.78 -19.16
N THR A 37 -7.62 -25.02 -18.69
CA THR A 37 -7.40 -25.37 -17.29
C THR A 37 -5.96 -25.82 -17.15
N PHE A 38 -5.15 -25.03 -16.43
CA PHE A 38 -3.73 -25.28 -16.25
C PHE A 38 -3.38 -25.40 -14.77
N GLU A 39 -2.67 -26.46 -14.40
CA GLU A 39 -2.31 -26.74 -13.02
C GLU A 39 -1.16 -25.81 -12.56
N GLY A 40 -1.35 -25.18 -11.40
CA GLY A 40 -0.30 -24.40 -10.74
C GLY A 40 0.52 -25.28 -9.78
N ASP A 41 1.80 -24.96 -9.64
CA ASP A 41 2.73 -25.70 -8.77
C ASP A 41 2.53 -25.35 -7.30
N SER A 42 2.22 -24.11 -6.99
CA SER A 42 2.01 -23.62 -5.60
C SER A 42 1.22 -22.32 -5.58
N PHE A 43 0.64 -22.04 -4.41
CA PHE A 43 -0.12 -20.83 -4.15
C PHE A 43 0.23 -20.26 -2.77
N TYR A 44 0.34 -18.94 -2.67
CA TYR A 44 0.44 -18.23 -1.39
C TYR A 44 -0.07 -16.80 -1.52
N THR A 45 -0.40 -16.19 -0.38
CA THR A 45 -0.82 -14.79 -0.31
C THR A 45 0.20 -13.96 0.45
N ASN A 46 0.40 -12.72 0.02
CA ASN A 46 1.21 -11.73 0.72
C ASN A 46 0.49 -10.40 0.84
N PRO A 47 0.55 -9.74 2.01
CA PRO A 47 0.22 -8.32 2.10
C PRO A 47 1.13 -7.50 1.18
N GLY A 48 0.50 -6.67 0.33
CA GLY A 48 1.18 -5.89 -0.70
C GLY A 48 0.50 -4.55 -0.93
N GLY A 49 0.51 -4.13 -2.19
CA GLY A 49 0.13 -2.78 -2.60
C GLY A 49 1.26 -1.77 -2.41
N LYS A 50 1.36 -0.81 -3.33
CA LYS A 50 2.50 0.12 -3.36
C LYS A 50 2.63 0.96 -2.08
N ALA A 51 1.50 1.37 -1.48
CA ALA A 51 1.54 2.12 -0.22
C ALA A 51 1.95 1.24 0.96
N GLY A 52 1.44 0.01 1.05
CA GLY A 52 1.84 -0.95 2.06
C GLY A 52 3.36 -1.20 2.02
N ASN A 53 3.88 -1.49 0.83
CA ASN A 53 5.31 -1.74 0.62
C ASN A 53 6.17 -0.53 0.97
N GLN A 54 5.74 0.70 0.61
CA GLN A 54 6.44 1.94 0.97
C GLN A 54 6.42 2.18 2.48
N ALA A 55 5.28 1.97 3.15
CA ALA A 55 5.16 2.15 4.59
C ALA A 55 6.06 1.17 5.36
N VAL A 56 6.07 -0.11 4.97
CA VAL A 56 6.95 -1.14 5.55
C VAL A 56 8.42 -0.82 5.30
N SER A 57 8.77 -0.38 4.09
CA SER A 57 10.15 0.03 3.78
C SER A 57 10.57 1.26 4.59
N ALA A 58 9.68 2.24 4.74
CA ALA A 58 9.94 3.44 5.51
C ALA A 58 10.18 3.13 7.01
N ILE A 59 9.34 2.30 7.64
CA ILE A 59 9.52 1.94 9.05
C ILE A 59 10.80 1.13 9.27
N ARG A 60 11.14 0.21 8.40
CA ARG A 60 12.37 -0.58 8.46
C ARG A 60 13.64 0.24 8.25
N SER A 61 13.55 1.35 7.51
CA SER A 61 14.66 2.25 7.22
C SER A 61 14.77 3.41 8.21
N SER A 62 13.73 3.67 8.99
CA SER A 62 13.69 4.79 9.95
C SER A 62 14.31 4.39 11.29
N LYS A 63 14.77 5.41 12.04
CA LYS A 63 15.14 5.25 13.45
C LYS A 63 13.89 5.04 14.30
N SER A 64 14.03 4.38 15.43
CA SER A 64 12.95 3.80 16.27
C SER A 64 11.90 4.75 16.81
N ASP A 65 12.07 6.07 16.70
CA ASP A 65 11.21 7.11 17.27
C ASP A 65 10.24 7.76 16.29
N LYS A 66 10.19 7.27 15.04
CA LYS A 66 9.32 7.83 13.98
C LYS A 66 8.05 7.02 13.79
N GLU A 67 6.95 7.73 13.57
CA GLU A 67 5.69 7.13 13.19
C GLU A 67 5.50 7.19 11.68
N ILE A 68 5.02 6.08 11.12
CA ILE A 68 4.60 5.96 9.74
C ILE A 68 3.08 5.86 9.74
N TYR A 69 2.41 6.90 9.26
CA TYR A 69 0.96 6.92 9.10
C TYR A 69 0.59 6.46 7.70
N LEU A 70 -0.32 5.50 7.61
CA LEU A 70 -0.82 5.02 6.34
C LEU A 70 -2.27 5.46 6.13
N ILE A 71 -2.51 6.18 5.03
CA ILE A 71 -3.84 6.60 4.60
C ILE A 71 -4.22 5.77 3.37
N SER A 72 -5.25 4.94 3.50
CA SER A 72 -5.68 4.00 2.48
C SER A 72 -7.12 3.59 2.67
N SER A 73 -7.63 2.73 1.80
CA SER A 73 -8.95 2.11 1.91
C SER A 73 -8.84 0.60 1.70
N ILE A 74 -9.62 -0.16 2.47
CA ILE A 74 -9.76 -1.61 2.35
C ILE A 74 -11.24 -1.99 2.35
N GLY A 75 -11.56 -3.21 1.93
CA GLY A 75 -12.89 -3.79 2.04
C GLY A 75 -13.17 -4.34 3.43
N ASP A 76 -14.45 -4.60 3.73
CA ASP A 76 -14.89 -5.35 4.92
C ASP A 76 -14.84 -6.86 4.63
N ASP A 77 -13.67 -7.37 4.31
CA ASP A 77 -13.41 -8.77 3.96
C ASP A 77 -12.21 -9.35 4.73
N ILE A 78 -11.90 -10.60 4.49
CA ILE A 78 -10.78 -11.28 5.15
C ILE A 78 -9.44 -10.63 4.79
N PHE A 79 -9.25 -10.22 3.54
CA PHE A 79 -8.03 -9.59 3.08
C PHE A 79 -7.80 -8.23 3.74
N GLY A 80 -8.86 -7.44 3.92
CA GLY A 80 -8.78 -6.17 4.64
C GLY A 80 -8.33 -6.37 6.09
N LYS A 81 -8.86 -7.39 6.78
CA LYS A 81 -8.46 -7.72 8.15
C LYS A 81 -7.01 -8.17 8.23
N ASP A 82 -6.58 -9.04 7.32
CA ASP A 82 -5.21 -9.54 7.28
C ASP A 82 -4.20 -8.40 6.97
N LEU A 83 -4.55 -7.47 6.06
CA LEU A 83 -3.74 -6.29 5.77
C LEU A 83 -3.56 -5.39 7.01
N ILE A 84 -4.65 -5.10 7.75
CA ILE A 84 -4.58 -4.31 9.00
C ILE A 84 -3.70 -5.01 10.05
N SER A 85 -3.91 -6.31 10.26
CA SER A 85 -3.11 -7.10 11.22
C SER A 85 -1.63 -7.03 10.89
N TYR A 86 -1.28 -7.36 9.66
CA TYR A 86 0.12 -7.32 9.20
C TYR A 86 0.76 -5.94 9.37
N LEU A 87 0.08 -4.87 8.94
CA LEU A 87 0.62 -3.51 9.03
C LEU A 87 0.81 -3.07 10.49
N SER A 88 -0.12 -3.44 11.38
CA SER A 88 -0.02 -3.17 12.81
C SER A 88 1.17 -3.91 13.44
N GLU A 89 1.40 -5.16 13.06
CA GLU A 89 2.57 -5.94 13.49
C GLU A 89 3.90 -5.31 13.03
N GLN A 90 3.89 -4.65 11.85
CA GLN A 90 5.04 -3.86 11.39
C GLN A 90 5.14 -2.49 12.08
N ARG A 91 4.31 -2.17 13.07
CA ARG A 91 4.26 -0.88 13.80
C ARG A 91 3.91 0.32 12.93
N ILE A 92 3.12 0.10 11.88
CA ILE A 92 2.56 1.17 11.06
C ILE A 92 1.26 1.66 11.70
N ASN A 93 1.06 2.97 11.77
CA ASN A 93 -0.19 3.54 12.25
C ASN A 93 -1.28 3.37 11.17
N VAL A 94 -2.28 2.56 11.50
CA VAL A 94 -3.38 2.16 10.60
C VAL A 94 -4.69 2.91 10.86
N GLU A 95 -4.73 3.88 11.77
CA GLU A 95 -5.95 4.60 12.18
C GLU A 95 -6.62 5.38 11.04
N ASN A 96 -5.88 5.68 9.98
CA ASN A 96 -6.36 6.40 8.80
C ASN A 96 -6.66 5.49 7.61
N ILE A 97 -6.73 4.17 7.84
CA ILE A 97 -7.22 3.22 6.85
C ILE A 97 -8.74 3.08 7.02
N GLU A 98 -9.49 3.42 5.98
CA GLU A 98 -10.95 3.35 5.99
C GLU A 98 -11.45 2.00 5.48
N VAL A 99 -12.37 1.39 6.23
CA VAL A 99 -13.05 0.16 5.81
C VAL A 99 -14.29 0.51 4.99
N LYS A 100 -14.35 0.07 3.75
CA LYS A 100 -15.46 0.29 2.81
C LYS A 100 -16.38 -0.94 2.79
N LYS A 101 -17.66 -0.73 3.15
CA LYS A 101 -18.66 -1.80 3.12
C LYS A 101 -19.07 -2.13 1.69
N SER A 102 -19.38 -3.40 1.44
CA SER A 102 -19.89 -3.92 0.16
C SER A 102 -18.93 -3.73 -1.03
N VAL A 103 -17.64 -3.58 -0.74
CA VAL A 103 -16.56 -3.49 -1.74
C VAL A 103 -15.43 -4.38 -1.27
N SER A 104 -14.79 -5.10 -2.20
CA SER A 104 -13.62 -5.92 -1.89
C SER A 104 -12.40 -5.06 -1.56
N SER A 105 -11.51 -5.56 -0.73
CA SER A 105 -10.15 -5.06 -0.65
C SER A 105 -9.47 -5.13 -2.02
N GLY A 106 -8.46 -4.31 -2.24
CA GLY A 106 -7.60 -4.45 -3.42
C GLY A 106 -6.90 -5.82 -3.40
N ILE A 107 -6.83 -6.46 -4.56
CA ILE A 107 -6.07 -7.70 -4.77
C ILE A 107 -5.20 -7.58 -6.01
N ALA A 108 -4.14 -8.35 -6.07
CA ALA A 108 -3.37 -8.58 -7.30
C ALA A 108 -3.23 -10.09 -7.52
N ILE A 109 -3.76 -10.61 -8.64
CA ILE A 109 -3.49 -12.00 -9.05
C ILE A 109 -2.16 -11.97 -9.80
N ILE A 110 -1.19 -12.72 -9.29
CA ILE A 110 0.18 -12.73 -9.79
C ILE A 110 0.54 -14.14 -10.23
N ILE A 111 0.81 -14.30 -11.51
CA ILE A 111 1.36 -15.53 -12.09
C ILE A 111 2.88 -15.37 -12.13
N LEU A 112 3.59 -16.28 -11.48
CA LEU A 112 5.04 -16.28 -11.38
C LEU A 112 5.61 -17.44 -12.20
N LEU A 113 6.57 -17.14 -13.08
CA LEU A 113 7.22 -18.10 -13.96
C LEU A 113 8.61 -18.49 -13.41
N PRO A 114 9.16 -19.66 -13.80
CA PRO A 114 10.45 -20.15 -13.30
C PRO A 114 11.65 -19.25 -13.62
N ASP A 115 11.55 -18.46 -14.69
CA ASP A 115 12.60 -17.51 -15.10
C ASP A 115 12.50 -16.15 -14.36
N GLY A 116 11.54 -15.99 -13.43
CA GLY A 116 11.32 -14.78 -12.67
C GLY A 116 10.42 -13.75 -13.36
N GLN A 117 9.93 -14.03 -14.57
CA GLN A 117 8.89 -13.20 -15.18
C GLN A 117 7.56 -13.36 -14.44
N ASN A 118 6.71 -12.35 -14.52
CA ASN A 118 5.38 -12.39 -13.93
C ASN A 118 4.32 -11.76 -14.83
N SER A 119 3.08 -12.15 -14.58
CA SER A 119 1.88 -11.48 -15.08
C SER A 119 1.06 -11.02 -13.89
N VAL A 120 0.69 -9.75 -13.84
CA VAL A 120 -0.01 -9.15 -12.71
C VAL A 120 -1.35 -8.57 -13.16
N ASN A 121 -2.43 -9.02 -12.52
CA ASN A 121 -3.79 -8.55 -12.79
C ASN A 121 -4.36 -7.92 -11.51
N PRO A 122 -4.25 -6.60 -11.32
CA PRO A 122 -4.78 -5.91 -10.15
C PRO A 122 -6.30 -5.70 -10.28
N VAL A 123 -6.99 -5.83 -9.14
CA VAL A 123 -8.38 -5.38 -8.96
C VAL A 123 -8.35 -4.38 -7.81
N TYR A 124 -8.55 -3.12 -8.11
CA TYR A 124 -8.32 -2.04 -7.14
C TYR A 124 -9.34 -2.00 -6.00
N GLY A 125 -10.62 -2.36 -6.26
CA GLY A 125 -11.63 -2.47 -5.22
C GLY A 125 -11.75 -1.21 -4.37
N ALA A 126 -11.62 -1.36 -3.05
CA ALA A 126 -11.70 -0.24 -2.12
C ALA A 126 -10.64 0.86 -2.35
N ASN A 127 -9.53 0.57 -3.04
CA ASN A 127 -8.52 1.58 -3.37
C ASN A 127 -9.05 2.69 -4.29
N GLU A 128 -10.18 2.46 -4.98
CA GLU A 128 -10.83 3.49 -5.80
C GLU A 128 -11.78 4.40 -5.00
N ILE A 129 -11.95 4.16 -3.69
CA ILE A 129 -12.95 4.86 -2.87
C ILE A 129 -12.26 5.58 -1.72
N PHE A 130 -12.09 6.89 -1.88
CA PHE A 130 -11.62 7.78 -0.81
C PHE A 130 -12.74 8.76 -0.43
N ASN A 131 -12.68 9.25 0.81
CA ASN A 131 -13.63 10.22 1.33
C ASN A 131 -12.93 11.46 1.89
N GLN A 132 -13.70 12.50 2.20
CA GLN A 132 -13.18 13.76 2.71
C GLN A 132 -12.40 13.59 4.02
N LYS A 133 -12.82 12.66 4.89
CA LYS A 133 -12.15 12.39 6.17
C LYS A 133 -10.69 11.96 5.98
N GLN A 134 -10.40 11.15 4.95
CA GLN A 134 -9.03 10.73 4.62
C GLN A 134 -8.19 11.92 4.12
N ILE A 135 -8.77 12.82 3.33
CA ILE A 135 -8.11 14.06 2.88
C ILE A 135 -7.85 15.00 4.07
N ASP A 136 -8.82 15.14 4.97
CA ASP A 136 -8.67 15.97 6.18
C ASP A 136 -7.59 15.40 7.12
N SER A 137 -7.43 14.07 7.15
CA SER A 137 -6.34 13.43 7.89
C SER A 137 -4.96 13.84 7.36
N ILE A 138 -4.79 13.99 6.04
CA ILE A 138 -3.54 14.47 5.44
C ILE A 138 -3.23 15.88 5.96
N LYS A 139 -4.21 16.77 5.94
CA LYS A 139 -4.06 18.14 6.44
C LYS A 139 -3.69 18.19 7.93
N LYS A 140 -4.24 17.29 8.73
CA LYS A 140 -3.91 17.18 10.15
C LYS A 140 -2.48 16.67 10.34
N LEU A 141 -2.11 15.61 9.63
CA LEU A 141 -0.81 14.94 9.78
C LEU A 141 0.34 15.75 9.17
N SER A 142 0.11 16.54 8.11
CA SER A 142 1.14 17.39 7.49
C SER A 142 1.76 18.38 8.47
N LYS A 143 1.04 18.78 9.53
CA LYS A 143 1.56 19.67 10.58
C LYS A 143 2.69 19.07 11.42
N SER A 144 2.73 17.74 11.55
CA SER A 144 3.72 16.99 12.35
C SER A 144 4.59 16.06 11.52
N SER A 145 4.41 16.04 10.20
CA SER A 145 5.14 15.17 9.27
C SER A 145 6.01 15.98 8.33
N SER A 146 7.09 15.37 7.81
CA SER A 146 8.01 16.02 6.88
C SER A 146 7.89 15.52 5.46
N ILE A 147 7.30 14.34 5.28
CA ILE A 147 7.25 13.64 3.98
C ILE A 147 5.84 13.10 3.77
N LEU A 148 5.29 13.35 2.59
CA LEU A 148 4.17 12.60 2.03
C LEU A 148 4.69 11.74 0.89
N LEU A 149 4.55 10.42 1.01
CA LEU A 149 4.78 9.46 -0.06
C LEU A 149 3.44 9.12 -0.70
N ALA A 150 3.35 9.20 -2.02
CA ALA A 150 2.13 8.87 -2.75
C ALA A 150 2.46 8.10 -4.04
N GLN A 151 1.51 7.28 -4.52
CA GLN A 151 1.58 6.59 -5.81
C GLN A 151 0.24 6.74 -6.53
N GLN A 152 0.18 6.24 -7.78
CA GLN A 152 -0.98 6.44 -8.66
C GLN A 152 -1.79 5.13 -8.86
N GLU A 153 -2.14 4.45 -7.77
CA GLU A 153 -3.08 3.31 -7.78
C GLU A 153 -4.34 3.62 -6.94
N ILE A 154 -4.62 4.91 -6.77
CA ILE A 154 -5.83 5.48 -6.17
C ILE A 154 -6.35 6.58 -7.08
N PRO A 155 -7.57 7.13 -6.86
CA PRO A 155 -8.10 8.20 -7.68
C PRO A 155 -7.14 9.39 -7.79
N LEU A 156 -6.93 9.85 -9.03
CA LEU A 156 -5.93 10.86 -9.35
C LEU A 156 -6.21 12.21 -8.65
N ASP A 157 -7.47 12.58 -8.53
CA ASP A 157 -7.92 13.79 -7.84
C ASP A 157 -7.56 13.76 -6.35
N VAL A 158 -7.66 12.60 -5.69
CA VAL A 158 -7.23 12.39 -4.30
C VAL A 158 -5.73 12.64 -4.18
N THR A 159 -4.94 12.07 -5.09
CA THR A 159 -3.48 12.28 -5.11
C THR A 159 -3.14 13.75 -5.29
N PHE A 160 -3.76 14.44 -6.26
CA PHE A 160 -3.52 15.87 -6.51
C PHE A 160 -3.89 16.76 -5.33
N GLN A 161 -5.06 16.54 -4.71
CA GLN A 161 -5.50 17.29 -3.53
C GLN A 161 -4.51 17.11 -2.37
N SER A 162 -4.07 15.87 -2.16
CA SER A 162 -3.14 15.50 -1.10
C SER A 162 -1.77 16.16 -1.26
N LEU A 163 -1.25 16.19 -2.48
CA LEU A 163 0.03 16.85 -2.79
C LEU A 163 -0.05 18.37 -2.62
N LYS A 164 -1.18 19.00 -2.95
CA LYS A 164 -1.38 20.43 -2.68
C LYS A 164 -1.38 20.71 -1.19
N ILE A 165 -2.13 19.93 -0.39
CA ILE A 165 -2.18 20.09 1.06
C ILE A 165 -0.80 19.90 1.70
N ALA A 166 0.00 18.97 1.21
CA ALA A 166 1.32 18.70 1.77
C ALA A 166 2.38 19.74 1.40
N LYS A 167 2.12 20.54 0.33
CA LYS A 167 3.02 21.63 -0.11
C LYS A 167 2.82 22.90 0.71
N ASP A 168 1.60 23.18 1.15
CA ASP A 168 1.21 24.36 1.94
C ASP A 168 1.62 24.21 3.43
#